data_8f646fe6f7ead1acc545874e764104fa
#
_entry.id   8f646fe6f7ead1acc545874e764104fa
#
_cell.length_a   1.000
_cell.length_b   1.000
_cell.length_c   1.000
_cell.angle_alpha   90.00
_cell.angle_beta   90.00
_cell.angle_gamma   90.00
#
_symmetry.space_group_name_H-M   'P 1'
#
loop_
_entity.id
_entity.type
_entity.pdbx_description
1 polymer ?
#
loop_
_entity_poly.entity_id
_entity_poly.type
_entity_poly.pdbx_seq_one_letter_code
_entity_poly.pdbx_strand_id
1 'polypeptide(L)'
;GLREFVLANTDLVGTLSTPLAPIVNATVGLKPVKMVMDKVMRIDHRRTFPKYAFGTFEGWMRKQREAQAAFPEQVSYFHGCYVNYNNPPLGKDFVRVMNALGIGVQLLKKEKCCGVALISNGLINQAKRQAEVNIASIRESVVERGLPVLGTSSTCTFTLRDEYPHLLGIDTSDVRDSVELATRYIYRLLESGKAKLRFRKDAPKVKVAYHTPCHMEKLGWSYYSIELLKMIPSVELTVLDSQCCGIAGTYGFKKENYETSQAIGEGLFRQIEATGCDVVATDCETCKW
;
A
#
# COMPACT_ATOMS: atom_id res chain seq x y z
N GLY A 1 18.53 -6.17 -15.73
CA GLY A 1 18.60 -5.19 -16.81
C GLY A 1 17.99 -3.84 -16.44
N LEU A 2 17.96 -2.88 -17.35
CA LEU A 2 17.41 -1.52 -17.10
C LEU A 2 15.94 -1.57 -16.65
N ARG A 3 15.14 -2.43 -17.25
CA ARG A 3 13.73 -2.63 -16.88
C ARG A 3 13.56 -3.02 -15.42
N GLU A 4 14.25 -4.07 -15.00
CA GLU A 4 14.19 -4.57 -13.63
C GLU A 4 14.68 -3.49 -12.64
N PHE A 5 15.72 -2.76 -13.02
CA PHE A 5 16.20 -1.65 -12.22
C PHE A 5 15.13 -0.58 -12.02
N VAL A 6 14.47 -0.13 -13.09
CA VAL A 6 13.42 0.91 -13.00
C VAL A 6 12.18 0.42 -12.25
N LEU A 7 11.69 -0.79 -12.57
CA LEU A 7 10.49 -1.33 -11.93
C LEU A 7 10.68 -1.68 -10.45
N ALA A 8 11.91 -2.02 -10.04
CA ALA A 8 12.20 -2.47 -8.69
C ALA A 8 12.66 -1.35 -7.74
N ASN A 9 13.28 -0.28 -8.26
CA ASN A 9 13.82 0.81 -7.44
C ASN A 9 12.80 1.95 -7.26
N THR A 10 11.66 1.62 -6.68
CA THR A 10 10.51 2.53 -6.51
C THR A 10 10.85 3.80 -5.72
N ASP A 11 11.69 3.72 -4.69
CA ASP A 11 12.13 4.89 -3.91
C ASP A 11 12.97 5.85 -4.74
N LEU A 12 13.92 5.34 -5.53
CA LEU A 12 14.76 6.17 -6.40
C LEU A 12 13.92 6.85 -7.47
N VAL A 13 13.10 6.05 -8.17
CA VAL A 13 12.23 6.56 -9.24
C VAL A 13 11.22 7.57 -8.67
N GLY A 14 10.63 7.29 -7.51
CA GLY A 14 9.71 8.20 -6.82
C GLY A 14 10.37 9.51 -6.42
N THR A 15 11.57 9.44 -5.83
CA THR A 15 12.34 10.64 -5.42
C THR A 15 12.66 11.55 -6.60
N LEU A 16 13.07 10.96 -7.73
CA LEU A 16 13.39 11.73 -8.95
C LEU A 16 12.13 12.26 -9.67
N SER A 17 11.03 11.49 -9.63
CA SER A 17 9.81 11.85 -10.35
C SER A 17 8.94 12.88 -9.62
N THR A 18 8.94 12.88 -8.28
CA THR A 18 8.07 13.77 -7.48
C THR A 18 8.29 15.26 -7.76
N PRO A 19 9.50 15.81 -7.78
CA PRO A 19 9.70 17.23 -8.11
C PRO A 19 9.32 17.56 -9.56
N LEU A 20 9.37 16.58 -10.45
CA LEU A 20 9.01 16.70 -11.87
C LEU A 20 7.62 16.12 -12.19
N ALA A 21 6.80 15.87 -11.18
CA ALA A 21 5.52 15.17 -11.32
C ALA A 21 4.61 15.74 -12.43
N PRO A 22 4.42 17.05 -12.61
CA PRO A 22 3.61 17.59 -13.70
C PRO A 22 4.11 17.14 -15.09
N ILE A 23 5.43 17.17 -15.30
CA ILE A 23 6.06 16.78 -16.58
C ILE A 23 5.99 15.26 -16.76
N VAL A 24 6.38 14.50 -15.74
CA VAL A 24 6.37 13.02 -15.79
C VAL A 24 4.96 12.51 -16.04
N ASN A 25 3.97 13.02 -15.33
CA ASN A 25 2.56 12.62 -15.48
C ASN A 25 1.97 12.99 -16.85
N ALA A 26 2.39 14.11 -17.42
CA ALA A 26 1.95 14.52 -18.75
C ALA A 26 2.58 13.66 -19.85
N THR A 27 3.82 13.21 -19.65
CA THR A 27 4.60 12.52 -20.69
C THR A 27 4.44 11.00 -20.67
N VAL A 28 4.43 10.38 -19.45
CA VAL A 28 4.41 8.90 -19.33
C VAL A 28 3.14 8.26 -19.92
N GLY A 29 2.05 9.00 -20.02
CA GLY A 29 0.78 8.57 -20.63
C GLY A 29 0.74 8.71 -22.16
N LEU A 30 1.68 9.43 -22.77
CA LEU A 30 1.69 9.69 -24.22
C LEU A 30 2.00 8.41 -25.00
N LYS A 31 1.24 8.15 -26.07
CA LYS A 31 1.46 6.98 -26.94
C LYS A 31 2.91 6.84 -27.43
N PRO A 32 3.60 7.88 -27.93
CA PRO A 32 4.98 7.76 -28.35
C PRO A 32 5.92 7.31 -27.22
N VAL A 33 5.75 7.86 -26.01
CA VAL A 33 6.58 7.49 -24.84
C VAL A 33 6.32 6.04 -24.44
N LYS A 34 5.08 5.62 -24.37
CA LYS A 34 4.70 4.23 -24.10
C LYS A 34 5.28 3.26 -25.13
N MET A 35 5.28 3.63 -26.42
CA MET A 35 5.87 2.81 -27.49
C MET A 35 7.40 2.71 -27.37
N VAL A 36 8.07 3.77 -26.97
CA VAL A 36 9.51 3.75 -26.68
C VAL A 36 9.79 2.84 -25.48
N MET A 37 9.01 2.96 -24.39
CA MET A 37 9.15 2.08 -23.23
C MET A 37 8.90 0.62 -23.56
N ASP A 38 7.93 0.33 -24.41
CA ASP A 38 7.64 -1.02 -24.90
C ASP A 38 8.82 -1.58 -25.72
N LYS A 39 9.38 -0.79 -26.63
CA LYS A 39 10.45 -1.24 -27.50
C LYS A 39 11.81 -1.37 -26.78
N VAL A 40 12.14 -0.40 -25.92
CA VAL A 40 13.44 -0.32 -25.26
C VAL A 40 13.48 -1.08 -23.95
N MET A 41 12.44 -0.89 -23.11
CA MET A 41 12.37 -1.46 -21.77
C MET A 41 11.51 -2.72 -21.70
N ARG A 42 10.81 -3.09 -22.80
CA ARG A 42 9.87 -4.22 -22.81
C ARG A 42 8.81 -4.14 -21.70
N ILE A 43 8.34 -2.93 -21.43
CA ILE A 43 7.18 -2.66 -20.59
C ILE A 43 5.99 -2.45 -21.51
N ASP A 44 4.91 -3.22 -21.34
CA ASP A 44 3.79 -3.21 -22.28
C ASP A 44 3.13 -1.84 -22.36
N HIS A 45 2.98 -1.31 -23.57
CA HIS A 45 2.43 0.02 -23.85
C HIS A 45 0.96 0.18 -23.47
N ARG A 46 0.22 -0.92 -23.29
CA ARG A 46 -1.19 -0.92 -22.85
C ARG A 46 -1.32 -0.64 -21.35
N ARG A 47 -0.27 -0.86 -20.56
CA ARG A 47 -0.30 -0.60 -19.12
C ARG A 47 -0.43 0.88 -18.79
N THR A 48 -1.18 1.12 -17.72
CA THR A 48 -1.28 2.44 -17.10
C THR A 48 -0.25 2.52 -15.98
N PHE A 49 0.40 3.67 -15.85
CA PHE A 49 1.38 3.90 -14.79
C PHE A 49 0.79 4.74 -13.67
N PRO A 50 1.19 4.49 -12.41
CA PRO A 50 0.79 5.35 -11.30
C PRO A 50 1.31 6.78 -11.53
N LYS A 51 0.43 7.75 -11.28
CA LYS A 51 0.84 9.16 -11.32
C LYS A 51 1.64 9.50 -10.07
N TYR A 52 2.65 10.34 -10.23
CA TYR A 52 3.41 10.88 -9.11
C TYR A 52 2.71 12.12 -8.53
N ALA A 53 2.74 12.24 -7.20
CA ALA A 53 2.25 13.43 -6.52
C ALA A 53 3.30 14.54 -6.55
N PHE A 54 2.84 15.80 -6.61
CA PHE A 54 3.73 16.93 -6.40
C PHE A 54 3.89 17.17 -4.88
N GLY A 55 5.00 16.66 -4.34
CA GLY A 55 5.27 16.62 -2.90
C GLY A 55 4.98 15.25 -2.28
N THR A 56 5.79 14.87 -1.31
CA THR A 56 5.72 13.56 -0.64
C THR A 56 4.82 13.58 0.58
N PHE A 57 4.28 12.40 0.95
CA PHE A 57 3.58 12.23 2.23
C PHE A 57 4.52 12.52 3.41
N GLU A 58 5.74 12.00 3.37
CA GLU A 58 6.75 12.25 4.42
C GLU A 58 7.01 13.75 4.60
N GLY A 59 7.14 14.52 3.51
CA GLY A 59 7.33 15.96 3.57
C GLY A 59 6.15 16.71 4.21
N TRP A 60 4.92 16.24 3.98
CA TRP A 60 3.73 16.75 4.64
C TRP A 60 3.72 16.37 6.12
N MET A 61 4.01 15.10 6.44
CA MET A 61 3.95 14.56 7.79
C MET A 61 4.98 15.20 8.73
N ARG A 62 6.16 15.54 8.23
CA ARG A 62 7.19 16.29 9.01
C ARG A 62 6.67 17.62 9.54
N LYS A 63 5.76 18.29 8.81
CA LYS A 63 5.12 19.54 9.24
C LYS A 63 4.03 19.31 10.31
N GLN A 64 3.56 18.08 10.47
CA GLN A 64 2.56 17.71 11.46
C GLN A 64 3.17 17.13 12.75
N ARG A 65 4.49 16.99 12.81
CA ARG A 65 5.20 16.23 13.87
C ARG A 65 4.80 16.65 15.29
N GLU A 66 4.78 17.95 15.56
CA GLU A 66 4.44 18.46 16.89
C GLU A 66 2.97 18.19 17.24
N ALA A 67 2.06 18.43 16.31
CA ALA A 67 0.65 18.15 16.49
C ALA A 67 0.39 16.66 16.74
N GLN A 68 1.11 15.77 16.04
CA GLN A 68 0.98 14.33 16.24
C GLN A 68 1.61 13.87 17.56
N ALA A 69 2.69 14.48 18.01
CA ALA A 69 3.33 14.18 19.28
C ALA A 69 2.48 14.61 20.52
N ALA A 70 1.51 15.51 20.33
CA ALA A 70 0.61 15.96 21.40
C ALA A 70 -0.46 14.90 21.80
N PHE A 71 -0.70 13.87 20.99
CA PHE A 71 -1.63 12.81 21.34
C PHE A 71 -1.04 11.90 22.43
N PRO A 72 -1.83 11.52 23.44
CA PRO A 72 -1.37 10.66 24.55
C PRO A 72 -1.04 9.24 24.08
N GLU A 73 -1.81 8.72 23.10
CA GLU A 73 -1.55 7.43 22.46
C GLU A 73 -0.99 7.68 21.05
N GLN A 74 -0.04 6.87 20.66
CA GLN A 74 0.65 7.03 19.37
C GLN A 74 0.92 5.68 18.71
N VAL A 75 1.04 5.70 17.40
CA VAL A 75 1.48 4.58 16.56
C VAL A 75 2.53 5.06 15.58
N SER A 76 3.39 4.17 15.13
CA SER A 76 4.26 4.42 13.99
C SER A 76 3.59 3.98 12.69
N TYR A 77 3.86 4.68 11.61
CA TYR A 77 3.29 4.39 10.30
C TYR A 77 4.36 4.00 9.30
N PHE A 78 4.26 2.79 8.80
CA PHE A 78 4.97 2.35 7.60
C PHE A 78 4.13 2.71 6.38
N HIS A 79 4.41 3.87 5.77
CA HIS A 79 3.60 4.42 4.68
C HIS A 79 3.88 3.78 3.31
N GLY A 80 5.08 3.22 3.13
CA GLY A 80 5.50 2.63 1.86
C GLY A 80 5.72 3.66 0.74
N CYS A 81 6.31 3.17 -0.37
CA CYS A 81 6.65 4.02 -1.50
C CYS A 81 5.41 4.59 -2.21
N TYR A 82 4.33 3.80 -2.32
CA TYR A 82 3.13 4.23 -3.02
C TYR A 82 2.45 5.42 -2.33
N VAL A 83 2.25 5.36 -1.02
CA VAL A 83 1.69 6.48 -0.25
C VAL A 83 2.61 7.68 -0.33
N ASN A 84 3.92 7.45 -0.23
CA ASN A 84 4.87 8.57 -0.22
C ASN A 84 4.89 9.36 -1.54
N TYR A 85 4.93 8.66 -2.67
CA TYR A 85 5.22 9.26 -3.97
C TYR A 85 4.01 9.37 -4.90
N ASN A 86 3.04 8.45 -4.78
CA ASN A 86 1.92 8.34 -5.72
C ASN A 86 0.58 8.74 -5.12
N ASN A 87 0.32 8.43 -3.86
CA ASN A 87 -0.97 8.70 -3.21
C ASN A 87 -0.84 9.27 -1.79
N PRO A 88 -0.21 10.45 -1.59
CA PRO A 88 -0.17 11.11 -0.29
C PRO A 88 -1.54 11.34 0.37
N PRO A 89 -2.66 11.56 -0.38
CA PRO A 89 -3.99 11.63 0.21
C PRO A 89 -4.35 10.42 1.07
N LEU A 90 -4.04 9.20 0.64
CA LEU A 90 -4.31 7.99 1.43
C LEU A 90 -3.63 8.03 2.80
N GLY A 91 -2.35 8.43 2.86
CA GLY A 91 -1.64 8.58 4.12
C GLY A 91 -2.22 9.68 5.00
N LYS A 92 -2.65 10.80 4.40
CA LYS A 92 -3.31 11.89 5.12
C LYS A 92 -4.65 11.46 5.71
N ASP A 93 -5.42 10.67 4.97
CA ASP A 93 -6.70 10.14 5.44
C ASP A 93 -6.50 9.12 6.56
N PHE A 94 -5.47 8.26 6.47
CA PHE A 94 -5.06 7.41 7.58
C PHE A 94 -4.77 8.21 8.85
N VAL A 95 -3.95 9.28 8.75
CA VAL A 95 -3.66 10.16 9.89
C VAL A 95 -4.93 10.80 10.45
N ARG A 96 -5.84 11.28 9.59
CA ARG A 96 -7.11 11.86 10.02
C ARG A 96 -7.98 10.87 10.80
N VAL A 97 -8.07 9.62 10.30
CA VAL A 97 -8.83 8.56 10.98
C VAL A 97 -8.20 8.24 12.34
N MET A 98 -6.89 8.08 12.43
CA MET A 98 -6.19 7.83 13.68
C MET A 98 -6.39 8.98 14.68
N ASN A 99 -6.29 10.23 14.22
CA ASN A 99 -6.55 11.40 15.09
C ASN A 99 -8.00 11.47 15.56
N ALA A 100 -8.97 11.08 14.72
CA ALA A 100 -10.37 10.98 15.14
C ALA A 100 -10.60 9.92 16.22
N LEU A 101 -9.72 8.91 16.29
CA LEU A 101 -9.69 7.88 17.35
C LEU A 101 -8.87 8.33 18.59
N GLY A 102 -8.31 9.54 18.58
CA GLY A 102 -7.50 10.06 19.69
C GLY A 102 -6.03 9.60 19.64
N ILE A 103 -5.56 9.08 18.51
CA ILE A 103 -4.24 8.48 18.37
C ILE A 103 -3.39 9.32 17.39
N GLY A 104 -2.18 9.70 17.85
CA GLY A 104 -1.18 10.35 17.05
C GLY A 104 -0.41 9.36 16.16
N VAL A 105 0.07 9.85 15.02
CA VAL A 105 0.83 9.05 14.05
C VAL A 105 2.25 9.59 13.96
N GLN A 106 3.24 8.71 14.09
CA GLN A 106 4.66 9.03 13.96
C GLN A 106 5.26 8.36 12.72
N LEU A 107 6.21 9.02 12.08
CA LEU A 107 7.02 8.36 11.05
C LEU A 107 8.08 7.46 11.70
N LEU A 108 8.45 6.39 11.02
CA LEU A 108 9.66 5.65 11.33
C LEU A 108 10.89 6.54 11.14
N LYS A 109 11.95 6.28 11.90
CA LYS A 109 13.21 7.05 11.84
C LYS A 109 13.83 7.06 10.45
N LYS A 110 13.82 5.90 9.80
CA LYS A 110 14.21 5.71 8.40
C LYS A 110 13.27 4.68 7.79
N GLU A 111 12.78 4.96 6.61
CA GLU A 111 11.94 4.04 5.86
C GLU A 111 12.45 3.89 4.43
N LYS A 112 12.42 2.68 3.93
CA LYS A 112 12.65 2.31 2.53
C LYS A 112 11.43 1.56 2.03
N CYS A 113 11.26 1.45 0.71
CA CYS A 113 10.27 0.54 0.14
C CYS A 113 10.37 -0.84 0.83
N CYS A 114 9.24 -1.50 1.05
CA CYS A 114 9.22 -2.84 1.66
C CYS A 114 10.08 -3.86 0.90
N GLY A 115 10.39 -3.60 -0.36
CA GLY A 115 11.28 -4.44 -1.17
C GLY A 115 10.56 -5.50 -1.99
N VAL A 116 9.23 -5.62 -1.94
CA VAL A 116 8.49 -6.62 -2.72
C VAL A 116 8.79 -6.56 -4.22
N ALA A 117 8.96 -5.36 -4.78
CA ALA A 117 9.35 -5.20 -6.18
C ALA A 117 10.77 -5.69 -6.48
N LEU A 118 11.69 -5.58 -5.53
CA LEU A 118 13.03 -6.17 -5.63
C LEU A 118 12.98 -7.69 -5.54
N ILE A 119 12.23 -8.23 -4.58
CA ILE A 119 12.04 -9.67 -4.38
C ILE A 119 11.44 -10.29 -5.65
N SER A 120 10.35 -9.75 -6.17
CA SER A 120 9.67 -10.26 -7.38
C SER A 120 10.52 -10.19 -8.66
N ASN A 121 11.57 -9.37 -8.67
CA ASN A 121 12.54 -9.31 -9.76
C ASN A 121 13.85 -10.05 -9.48
N GLY A 122 13.94 -10.83 -8.39
CA GLY A 122 15.12 -11.60 -8.03
C GLY A 122 16.30 -10.78 -7.52
N LEU A 123 16.09 -9.50 -7.15
CA LEU A 123 17.12 -8.60 -6.65
C LEU A 123 17.28 -8.74 -5.12
N ILE A 124 17.45 -9.96 -4.66
CA ILE A 124 17.38 -10.37 -3.24
C ILE A 124 18.38 -9.60 -2.37
N ASN A 125 19.63 -9.44 -2.81
CA ASN A 125 20.63 -8.70 -2.03
C ASN A 125 20.28 -7.22 -1.83
N GLN A 126 19.59 -6.60 -2.81
CA GLN A 126 19.11 -5.23 -2.67
C GLN A 126 17.89 -5.16 -1.74
N ALA A 127 16.97 -6.11 -1.87
CA ALA A 127 15.83 -6.24 -0.97
C ALA A 127 16.30 -6.40 0.48
N LYS A 128 17.30 -7.26 0.73
CA LYS A 128 17.87 -7.49 2.06
C LYS A 128 18.42 -6.19 2.67
N ARG A 129 19.21 -5.41 1.93
CA ARG A 129 19.72 -4.12 2.41
C ARG A 129 18.61 -3.12 2.78
N GLN A 130 17.51 -3.06 2.01
CA GLN A 130 16.38 -2.21 2.36
C GLN A 130 15.65 -2.73 3.60
N ALA A 131 15.46 -4.04 3.68
CA ALA A 131 14.83 -4.71 4.81
C ALA A 131 15.58 -4.49 6.12
N GLU A 132 16.91 -4.54 6.12
CA GLU A 132 17.76 -4.24 7.28
C GLU A 132 17.52 -2.81 7.80
N VAL A 133 17.40 -1.83 6.91
CA VAL A 133 17.09 -0.44 7.30
C VAL A 133 15.69 -0.34 7.91
N ASN A 134 14.69 -1.00 7.30
CA ASN A 134 13.33 -0.98 7.78
C ASN A 134 13.21 -1.66 9.15
N ILE A 135 13.80 -2.84 9.32
CA ILE A 135 13.75 -3.58 10.60
C ILE A 135 14.44 -2.82 11.71
N ALA A 136 15.58 -2.17 11.45
CA ALA A 136 16.25 -1.34 12.46
C ALA A 136 15.32 -0.21 12.94
N SER A 137 14.57 0.44 12.04
CA SER A 137 13.63 1.51 12.42
C SER A 137 12.35 0.98 13.05
N ILE A 138 11.90 -0.22 12.67
CA ILE A 138 10.76 -0.89 13.31
C ILE A 138 11.12 -1.31 14.73
N ARG A 139 12.32 -1.84 14.97
CA ARG A 139 12.82 -2.17 16.31
C ARG A 139 12.90 -0.94 17.21
N GLU A 140 13.44 0.16 16.70
CA GLU A 140 13.44 1.42 17.44
C GLU A 140 12.01 1.83 17.84
N SER A 141 11.05 1.74 16.93
CA SER A 141 9.66 2.05 17.22
C SER A 141 9.05 1.11 18.28
N VAL A 142 9.17 -0.20 18.06
CA VAL A 142 8.47 -1.22 18.86
C VAL A 142 9.16 -1.45 20.19
N VAL A 143 10.48 -1.66 20.18
CA VAL A 143 11.22 -2.09 21.38
C VAL A 143 11.62 -0.89 22.24
N GLU A 144 12.10 0.21 21.64
CA GLU A 144 12.58 1.34 22.42
C GLU A 144 11.46 2.31 22.79
N ARG A 145 10.49 2.52 21.90
CA ARG A 145 9.38 3.49 22.07
C ARG A 145 8.06 2.85 22.48
N GLY A 146 7.92 1.53 22.39
CA GLY A 146 6.66 0.82 22.68
C GLY A 146 5.52 1.11 21.68
N LEU A 147 5.83 1.60 20.48
CA LEU A 147 4.83 1.99 19.50
C LEU A 147 4.64 0.89 18.45
N PRO A 148 3.41 0.37 18.26
CA PRO A 148 3.14 -0.55 17.15
C PRO A 148 3.32 0.14 15.80
N VAL A 149 3.66 -0.63 14.78
CA VAL A 149 3.86 -0.15 13.42
C VAL A 149 2.68 -0.57 12.56
N LEU A 150 1.97 0.40 12.01
CA LEU A 150 0.80 0.17 11.17
C LEU A 150 1.12 0.44 9.70
N GLY A 151 0.63 -0.41 8.81
CA GLY A 151 0.66 -0.21 7.37
C GLY A 151 -0.75 -0.07 6.79
N THR A 152 -0.89 0.62 5.67
CA THR A 152 -2.14 0.69 4.89
C THR A 152 -2.13 -0.23 3.67
N SER A 153 -1.04 -0.98 3.47
CA SER A 153 -0.84 -1.92 2.38
C SER A 153 -0.70 -3.34 2.89
N SER A 154 -1.57 -4.24 2.46
CA SER A 154 -1.45 -5.67 2.77
C SER A 154 -0.16 -6.27 2.21
N THR A 155 0.27 -5.82 1.03
CA THR A 155 1.52 -6.24 0.41
C THR A 155 2.72 -5.85 1.25
N CYS A 156 2.85 -4.58 1.66
CA CYS A 156 3.95 -4.15 2.51
C CYS A 156 3.94 -4.87 3.86
N THR A 157 2.76 -4.97 4.50
CA THR A 157 2.63 -5.63 5.80
C THR A 157 3.00 -7.10 5.73
N PHE A 158 2.57 -7.82 4.69
CA PHE A 158 2.95 -9.22 4.47
C PHE A 158 4.46 -9.36 4.25
N THR A 159 5.04 -8.50 3.41
CA THR A 159 6.49 -8.51 3.15
C THR A 159 7.31 -8.32 4.43
N LEU A 160 6.94 -7.35 5.28
CA LEU A 160 7.63 -7.09 6.55
C LEU A 160 7.51 -8.26 7.53
N ARG A 161 6.35 -8.92 7.58
CA ARG A 161 6.06 -9.99 8.55
C ARG A 161 6.54 -11.36 8.13
N ASP A 162 6.45 -11.68 6.84
CA ASP A 162 6.59 -13.04 6.32
C ASP A 162 7.73 -13.18 5.31
N GLU A 163 7.87 -12.27 4.34
CA GLU A 163 8.92 -12.40 3.34
C GLU A 163 10.31 -12.06 3.88
N TYR A 164 10.41 -11.11 4.82
CA TYR A 164 11.68 -10.77 5.46
C TYR A 164 12.32 -11.98 6.16
N PRO A 165 11.64 -12.70 7.06
CA PRO A 165 12.25 -13.87 7.67
C PRO A 165 12.40 -15.04 6.69
N HIS A 166 11.41 -15.33 5.85
CA HIS A 166 11.39 -16.55 5.04
C HIS A 166 12.19 -16.46 3.74
N LEU A 167 12.23 -15.28 3.10
CA LEU A 167 12.93 -15.09 1.83
C LEU A 167 14.27 -14.36 1.98
N LEU A 168 14.36 -13.41 2.91
CA LEU A 168 15.58 -12.62 3.09
C LEU A 168 16.43 -13.08 4.27
N GLY A 169 15.95 -14.02 5.08
CA GLY A 169 16.65 -14.54 6.26
C GLY A 169 16.91 -13.48 7.33
N ILE A 170 15.99 -12.52 7.48
CA ILE A 170 16.07 -11.48 8.51
C ILE A 170 15.15 -11.87 9.66
N ASP A 171 15.71 -12.05 10.85
CA ASP A 171 14.90 -12.30 12.04
C ASP A 171 14.03 -11.09 12.37
N THR A 172 12.72 -11.32 12.46
CA THR A 172 11.70 -10.33 12.82
C THR A 172 10.87 -10.75 14.02
N SER A 173 11.26 -11.83 14.70
CA SER A 173 10.46 -12.46 15.78
C SER A 173 10.15 -11.50 16.92
N ASP A 174 11.05 -10.56 17.19
CA ASP A 174 10.93 -9.54 18.23
C ASP A 174 9.94 -8.41 17.94
N VAL A 175 9.61 -8.19 16.66
CA VAL A 175 8.75 -7.07 16.23
C VAL A 175 7.55 -7.49 15.38
N ARG A 176 7.54 -8.71 14.87
CA ARG A 176 6.54 -9.20 13.91
C ARG A 176 5.10 -8.95 14.37
N ASP A 177 4.79 -9.23 15.62
CA ASP A 177 3.42 -9.12 16.15
C ASP A 177 2.98 -7.69 16.42
N SER A 178 3.93 -6.76 16.46
CA SER A 178 3.67 -5.32 16.56
C SER A 178 3.60 -4.62 15.20
N VAL A 179 3.76 -5.35 14.08
CA VAL A 179 3.56 -4.85 12.72
C VAL A 179 2.22 -5.36 12.20
N GLU A 180 1.25 -4.48 11.97
CA GLU A 180 -0.08 -4.89 11.53
C GLU A 180 -0.72 -3.91 10.53
N LEU A 181 -1.82 -4.34 9.91
CA LEU A 181 -2.62 -3.48 9.05
C LEU A 181 -3.44 -2.50 9.89
N ALA A 182 -3.53 -1.27 9.40
CA ALA A 182 -4.35 -0.23 9.97
C ALA A 182 -5.82 -0.66 10.16
N THR A 183 -6.40 -1.36 9.18
CA THR A 183 -7.78 -1.86 9.24
C THR A 183 -7.97 -2.85 10.39
N ARG A 184 -7.01 -3.76 10.60
CA ARG A 184 -7.05 -4.71 11.73
C ARG A 184 -6.94 -3.97 13.06
N TYR A 185 -6.00 -3.06 13.19
CA TYR A 185 -5.79 -2.28 14.42
C TYR A 185 -7.03 -1.46 14.77
N ILE A 186 -7.58 -0.71 13.82
CA ILE A 186 -8.78 0.12 14.00
C ILE A 186 -9.99 -0.74 14.40
N TYR A 187 -10.23 -1.85 13.69
CA TYR A 187 -11.33 -2.75 14.02
C TYR A 187 -11.27 -3.22 15.47
N ARG A 188 -10.10 -3.68 15.91
CA ARG A 188 -9.89 -4.16 17.30
C ARG A 188 -10.10 -3.06 18.34
N LEU A 189 -9.72 -1.82 18.05
CA LEU A 189 -9.99 -0.67 18.91
C LEU A 189 -11.50 -0.42 19.06
N LEU A 190 -12.22 -0.46 17.95
CA LEU A 190 -13.67 -0.22 17.92
C LEU A 190 -14.43 -1.35 18.60
N GLU A 191 -14.07 -2.60 18.30
CA GLU A 191 -14.67 -3.80 18.91
C GLU A 191 -14.48 -3.85 20.43
N SER A 192 -13.29 -3.49 20.92
CA SER A 192 -13.01 -3.44 22.35
C SER A 192 -13.65 -2.27 23.08
N GLY A 193 -14.33 -1.36 22.37
CA GLY A 193 -14.93 -0.15 22.95
C GLY A 193 -13.94 0.92 23.40
N LYS A 194 -12.64 0.73 23.18
CA LYS A 194 -11.58 1.71 23.51
C LYS A 194 -11.67 2.99 22.70
N ALA A 195 -12.24 2.91 21.50
CA ALA A 195 -12.47 4.06 20.64
C ALA A 195 -13.83 3.98 19.94
N LYS A 196 -14.31 5.12 19.43
CA LYS A 196 -15.59 5.22 18.71
C LYS A 196 -15.41 6.11 17.49
N LEU A 197 -15.88 5.65 16.34
CA LEU A 197 -16.00 6.47 15.14
C LEU A 197 -17.39 7.11 15.05
N ARG A 198 -17.43 8.35 14.56
CA ARG A 198 -18.68 9.04 14.24
C ARG A 198 -18.80 9.16 12.74
N PHE A 199 -19.79 8.51 12.17
CA PHE A 199 -20.06 8.57 10.75
C PHE A 199 -21.00 9.73 10.41
N ARG A 200 -20.82 10.32 9.23
CA ARG A 200 -21.76 11.32 8.70
C ARG A 200 -23.07 10.64 8.38
N LYS A 201 -24.18 11.24 8.86
CA LYS A 201 -25.53 10.70 8.63
C LYS A 201 -26.07 11.06 7.24
N ASP A 202 -25.57 12.15 6.67
CA ASP A 202 -26.00 12.76 5.39
C ASP A 202 -25.09 12.37 4.21
N ALA A 203 -24.19 11.41 4.40
CA ALA A 203 -23.34 10.94 3.32
C ALA A 203 -24.16 10.19 2.25
N PRO A 204 -23.92 10.45 0.95
CA PRO A 204 -24.62 9.73 -0.12
C PRO A 204 -24.28 8.24 -0.06
N LYS A 205 -25.24 7.41 -0.48
CA LYS A 205 -25.00 5.96 -0.62
C LYS A 205 -23.99 5.68 -1.72
N VAL A 206 -23.09 4.75 -1.46
CA VAL A 206 -22.04 4.32 -2.39
C VAL A 206 -22.01 2.79 -2.43
N LYS A 207 -22.12 2.24 -3.62
CA LYS A 207 -21.98 0.79 -3.86
C LYS A 207 -20.47 0.47 -3.95
N VAL A 208 -19.99 -0.31 -3.01
CA VAL A 208 -18.57 -0.68 -2.92
C VAL A 208 -18.42 -2.17 -3.16
N ALA A 209 -17.62 -2.55 -4.16
CA ALA A 209 -17.15 -3.92 -4.31
C ALA A 209 -15.78 -4.04 -3.60
N TYR A 210 -15.67 -4.99 -2.67
CA TYR A 210 -14.40 -5.22 -1.97
C TYR A 210 -13.68 -6.42 -2.58
N HIS A 211 -12.46 -6.18 -3.06
CA HIS A 211 -11.53 -7.19 -3.52
C HIS A 211 -10.51 -7.53 -2.44
N THR A 212 -10.46 -8.80 -2.03
CA THR A 212 -9.44 -9.32 -1.12
C THR A 212 -8.14 -9.60 -1.89
N PRO A 213 -7.04 -8.85 -1.64
CA PRO A 213 -5.76 -9.12 -2.29
C PRO A 213 -5.12 -10.42 -1.80
N CYS A 214 -4.29 -11.06 -2.62
CA CYS A 214 -3.64 -12.33 -2.28
C CYS A 214 -2.77 -12.24 -1.00
N HIS A 215 -2.09 -11.13 -0.75
CA HIS A 215 -1.32 -10.94 0.49
C HIS A 215 -2.24 -10.76 1.72
N MET A 216 -3.42 -10.18 1.53
CA MET A 216 -4.42 -10.08 2.58
C MET A 216 -4.98 -11.44 2.97
N GLU A 217 -5.20 -12.33 1.99
CA GLU A 217 -5.58 -13.71 2.25
C GLU A 217 -4.53 -14.48 3.03
N LYS A 218 -3.26 -14.35 2.63
CA LYS A 218 -2.15 -14.97 3.34
C LYS A 218 -1.99 -14.47 4.76
N LEU A 219 -2.32 -13.22 5.04
CA LEU A 219 -2.39 -12.68 6.39
C LEU A 219 -3.59 -13.20 7.20
N GLY A 220 -4.65 -13.66 6.52
CA GLY A 220 -5.91 -14.05 7.15
C GLY A 220 -6.70 -12.88 7.72
N TRP A 221 -6.53 -11.65 7.20
CA TRP A 221 -7.02 -10.43 7.82
C TRP A 221 -8.11 -9.69 7.02
N SER A 222 -8.61 -10.25 5.94
CA SER A 222 -9.68 -9.66 5.11
C SER A 222 -10.96 -9.36 5.92
N TYR A 223 -11.26 -10.18 6.91
CA TYR A 223 -12.38 -9.99 7.84
C TYR A 223 -12.41 -8.58 8.43
N TYR A 224 -11.27 -8.05 8.88
CA TYR A 224 -11.20 -6.75 9.53
C TYR A 224 -11.57 -5.59 8.60
N SER A 225 -11.10 -5.61 7.37
CA SER A 225 -11.45 -4.60 6.36
C SER A 225 -12.91 -4.69 5.94
N ILE A 226 -13.44 -5.90 5.78
CA ILE A 226 -14.83 -6.14 5.44
C ILE A 226 -15.76 -5.60 6.54
N GLU A 227 -15.47 -5.93 7.80
CA GLU A 227 -16.31 -5.48 8.91
C GLU A 227 -16.23 -3.96 9.14
N LEU A 228 -15.06 -3.33 8.95
CA LEU A 228 -14.96 -1.87 8.97
C LEU A 228 -15.81 -1.21 7.88
N LEU A 229 -15.80 -1.76 6.66
CA LEU A 229 -16.64 -1.24 5.57
C LEU A 229 -18.13 -1.37 5.88
N LYS A 230 -18.56 -2.48 6.49
CA LYS A 230 -19.95 -2.69 6.94
C LYS A 230 -20.39 -1.71 8.03
N MET A 231 -19.46 -1.19 8.85
CA MET A 231 -19.77 -0.20 9.88
C MET A 231 -20.13 1.18 9.28
N ILE A 232 -19.78 1.46 8.04
CA ILE A 232 -20.02 2.75 7.39
C ILE A 232 -21.46 2.80 6.85
N PRO A 233 -22.37 3.65 7.42
CA PRO A 233 -23.80 3.60 7.08
C PRO A 233 -24.12 3.92 5.63
N SER A 234 -23.24 4.64 4.92
CA SER A 234 -23.41 5.01 3.51
C SER A 234 -22.85 3.98 2.52
N VAL A 235 -22.21 2.91 3.00
CA VAL A 235 -21.62 1.88 2.15
C VAL A 235 -22.61 0.74 1.92
N GLU A 236 -22.87 0.42 0.68
CA GLU A 236 -23.56 -0.80 0.22
C GLU A 236 -22.45 -1.76 -0.28
N LEU A 237 -22.06 -2.71 0.58
CA LEU A 237 -20.89 -3.55 0.37
C LEU A 237 -21.24 -4.85 -0.36
N THR A 238 -20.54 -5.12 -1.46
CA THR A 238 -20.44 -6.43 -2.11
C THR A 238 -19.03 -6.97 -1.94
N VAL A 239 -18.89 -8.10 -1.27
CA VAL A 239 -17.57 -8.78 -1.14
C VAL A 239 -17.41 -9.72 -2.34
N LEU A 240 -16.33 -9.53 -3.09
CA LEU A 240 -16.03 -10.36 -4.27
C LEU A 240 -15.40 -11.68 -3.84
N ASP A 241 -15.62 -12.73 -4.64
CA ASP A 241 -14.87 -13.98 -4.49
C ASP A 241 -13.38 -13.71 -4.72
N SER A 242 -12.55 -14.39 -3.94
CA SER A 242 -11.12 -14.17 -4.02
C SER A 242 -10.55 -14.65 -5.35
N GLN A 243 -9.94 -13.72 -6.08
CA GLN A 243 -9.22 -13.99 -7.32
C GLN A 243 -8.03 -13.04 -7.44
N CYS A 244 -7.01 -13.46 -8.19
CA CYS A 244 -5.84 -12.61 -8.42
C CYS A 244 -6.16 -11.51 -9.45
N CYS A 245 -5.67 -10.29 -9.20
CA CYS A 245 -5.74 -9.18 -10.17
C CYS A 245 -4.79 -9.34 -11.38
N GLY A 246 -3.91 -10.33 -11.36
CA GLY A 246 -2.97 -10.64 -12.43
C GLY A 246 -1.71 -9.77 -12.47
N ILE A 247 -1.61 -8.70 -11.70
CA ILE A 247 -0.44 -7.79 -11.74
C ILE A 247 0.80 -8.39 -11.08
N ALA A 248 0.65 -9.04 -9.92
CA ALA A 248 1.73 -9.69 -9.17
C ALA A 248 3.00 -8.81 -9.06
N GLY A 249 2.90 -7.71 -8.32
CA GLY A 249 3.99 -6.73 -8.19
C GLY A 249 4.29 -6.03 -9.51
N THR A 250 5.38 -6.39 -10.16
CA THR A 250 5.78 -5.82 -11.46
C THR A 250 5.67 -6.81 -12.63
N TYR A 251 5.21 -8.04 -12.37
CA TYR A 251 5.11 -9.11 -13.37
C TYR A 251 4.24 -8.71 -14.55
N GLY A 252 3.03 -8.22 -14.29
CA GLY A 252 2.07 -7.86 -15.31
C GLY A 252 2.42 -6.60 -16.12
N PHE A 253 3.44 -5.81 -15.72
CA PHE A 253 3.93 -4.68 -16.50
C PHE A 253 4.85 -5.12 -17.65
N LYS A 254 5.44 -6.31 -17.55
CA LYS A 254 6.36 -6.84 -18.56
C LYS A 254 5.59 -7.24 -19.80
N LYS A 255 6.11 -6.87 -20.98
CA LYS A 255 5.47 -7.12 -22.29
C LYS A 255 5.15 -8.60 -22.52
N GLU A 256 6.10 -9.47 -22.21
CA GLU A 256 5.95 -10.92 -22.35
C GLU A 256 4.90 -11.54 -21.45
N ASN A 257 4.52 -10.86 -20.37
CA ASN A 257 3.58 -11.36 -19.36
C ASN A 257 2.19 -10.73 -19.47
N TYR A 258 1.99 -9.74 -20.35
CA TYR A 258 0.76 -8.97 -20.39
C TYR A 258 -0.48 -9.84 -20.61
N GLU A 259 -0.48 -10.69 -21.62
CA GLU A 259 -1.63 -11.55 -21.93
C GLU A 259 -1.93 -12.53 -20.78
N THR A 260 -0.91 -13.17 -20.22
CA THR A 260 -1.07 -14.05 -19.05
C THR A 260 -1.63 -13.27 -17.85
N SER A 261 -1.13 -12.06 -17.60
CA SER A 261 -1.61 -11.19 -16.54
C SER A 261 -3.09 -10.82 -16.71
N GLN A 262 -3.52 -10.51 -17.94
CA GLN A 262 -4.93 -10.22 -18.24
C GLN A 262 -5.81 -11.45 -18.04
N ALA A 263 -5.40 -12.60 -18.55
CA ALA A 263 -6.14 -13.85 -18.41
C ALA A 263 -6.32 -14.26 -16.92
N ILE A 264 -5.30 -14.05 -16.09
CA ILE A 264 -5.39 -14.30 -14.64
C ILE A 264 -6.41 -13.34 -13.99
N GLY A 265 -6.40 -12.06 -14.37
CA GLY A 265 -7.27 -11.04 -13.79
C GLY A 265 -8.71 -11.07 -14.30
N GLU A 266 -8.99 -11.74 -15.42
CA GLU A 266 -10.28 -11.68 -16.11
C GLU A 266 -11.45 -12.08 -15.21
N GLY A 267 -11.31 -13.11 -14.40
CA GLY A 267 -12.36 -13.53 -13.47
C GLY A 267 -12.72 -12.45 -12.45
N LEU A 268 -11.72 -11.76 -11.90
CA LEU A 268 -11.94 -10.63 -11.01
C LEU A 268 -12.62 -9.47 -11.74
N PHE A 269 -12.18 -9.13 -12.95
CA PHE A 269 -12.75 -8.02 -13.73
C PHE A 269 -14.23 -8.25 -14.03
N ARG A 270 -14.61 -9.47 -14.44
CA ARG A 270 -16.00 -9.85 -14.66
C ARG A 270 -16.86 -9.75 -13.39
N GLN A 271 -16.32 -10.16 -12.24
CA GLN A 271 -17.03 -9.99 -10.97
C GLN A 271 -17.29 -8.51 -10.67
N ILE A 272 -16.26 -7.65 -10.80
CA ILE A 272 -16.40 -6.21 -10.58
C ILE A 272 -17.49 -5.62 -11.48
N GLU A 273 -17.44 -5.90 -12.78
CA GLU A 273 -18.42 -5.43 -13.76
C GLU A 273 -19.85 -5.89 -13.41
N ALA A 274 -20.00 -7.13 -12.99
CA ALA A 274 -21.30 -7.69 -12.62
C ALA A 274 -21.94 -7.04 -11.39
N THR A 275 -21.15 -6.42 -10.50
CA THR A 275 -21.68 -5.74 -9.30
C THR A 275 -22.36 -4.41 -9.63
N GLY A 276 -22.00 -3.75 -10.72
CA GLY A 276 -22.41 -2.37 -11.01
C GLY A 276 -22.03 -1.40 -9.90
N CYS A 277 -20.89 -1.64 -9.23
CA CYS A 277 -20.40 -0.81 -8.12
C CYS A 277 -19.93 0.57 -8.58
N ASP A 278 -20.02 1.55 -7.68
CA ASP A 278 -19.47 2.89 -7.91
C ASP A 278 -17.95 2.92 -7.66
N VAL A 279 -17.47 2.08 -6.71
CA VAL A 279 -16.10 2.05 -6.25
C VAL A 279 -15.65 0.61 -5.98
N VAL A 280 -14.42 0.30 -6.35
CA VAL A 280 -13.72 -0.92 -5.90
C VAL A 280 -12.76 -0.57 -4.77
N ALA A 281 -12.91 -1.25 -3.63
CA ALA A 281 -12.02 -1.12 -2.48
C ALA A 281 -11.08 -2.33 -2.38
N THR A 282 -9.84 -2.08 -2.03
CA THR A 282 -8.82 -3.13 -1.83
C THR A 282 -7.71 -2.63 -0.91
N ASP A 283 -7.10 -3.52 -0.12
CA ASP A 283 -5.97 -3.21 0.75
C ASP A 283 -4.60 -3.34 0.04
N CYS A 284 -4.58 -3.32 -1.27
CA CYS A 284 -3.36 -3.46 -2.06
C CYS A 284 -3.31 -2.42 -3.16
N GLU A 285 -2.30 -1.58 -3.13
CA GLU A 285 -2.04 -0.58 -4.15
C GLU A 285 -1.72 -1.19 -5.52
N THR A 286 -1.13 -2.38 -5.55
CA THR A 286 -0.83 -3.09 -6.80
C THR A 286 -2.11 -3.57 -7.49
N CYS A 287 -3.10 -4.01 -6.75
CA CYS A 287 -4.39 -4.46 -7.32
C CYS A 287 -5.23 -3.31 -7.90
N LYS A 288 -4.87 -2.08 -7.64
CA LYS A 288 -5.54 -0.90 -8.19
C LYS A 288 -5.28 -0.71 -9.69
N TRP A 289 -4.23 -1.32 -10.24
CA TRP A 289 -3.77 -1.16 -11.63
C TRP A 289 -4.23 -2.26 -12.55
#